data_33d169352524fae5905063c50f542e61
#
_entry.id   33d169352524fae5905063c50f542e61
#
_cell.length_a   1.000
_cell.length_b   1.000
_cell.length_c   1.000
_cell.angle_alpha   90.00
_cell.angle_beta   90.00
_cell.angle_gamma   90.00
#
_symmetry.space_group_name_H-M   'P 1'
#
loop_
_entity.id
_entity.type
_entity.pdbx_description
1 polymer ?
#
loop_
_entity_poly.entity_id
_entity_poly.type
_entity_poly.pdbx_seq_one_letter_code
_entity_poly.pdbx_strand_id
1 'polypeptide(L)'
;YEVWNAIKEAARVSSERIGVRDILKGIMTNSRSMVLYSHERVSDLTVTNIHRGKGREFDAVLVENDIFLEDEKELEEHKVCYVALTRPKREIYRINAKADYIRIDKEGDRRCFKADYVGFNKQRLTYFEVTGEPDIDLRSFVRENGVQLYIRENYDDLVGKKIVLIKDKHKSEFVRYKIVLGEDNYVLGYTSKEFYESLSRALHTVYKLPSRAELYFNVYPERFTDIYVDDVISVIDQLDGSEMGVKTFGEMVTWNAVTIVGYSKAEY
;
A
#
# COMPACT_ATOMS: atom_id res chain seq x y z
N TYR A 1 -1.98 20.69 -6.64
CA TYR A 1 -1.63 20.26 -8.01
C TYR A 1 -2.09 18.82 -8.28
N GLU A 2 -1.93 17.89 -7.34
CA GLU A 2 -2.28 16.46 -7.50
C GLU A 2 -3.78 16.24 -7.61
N VAL A 3 -4.58 16.84 -6.73
CA VAL A 3 -6.05 16.78 -6.79
C VAL A 3 -6.58 17.26 -8.14
N TRP A 4 -6.00 18.36 -8.67
CA TRP A 4 -6.39 18.89 -9.97
C TRP A 4 -6.03 17.95 -11.11
N ASN A 5 -4.87 17.29 -11.01
CA ASN A 5 -4.47 16.28 -11.99
C ASN A 5 -5.36 15.04 -11.94
N ALA A 6 -5.68 14.55 -10.74
CA ALA A 6 -6.62 13.44 -10.55
C ALA A 6 -8.00 13.75 -11.13
N ILE A 7 -8.51 15.00 -10.92
CA ILE A 7 -9.76 15.46 -11.50
C ILE A 7 -9.69 15.50 -13.04
N LYS A 8 -8.57 15.98 -13.61
CA LYS A 8 -8.37 15.99 -15.08
C LYS A 8 -8.33 14.59 -15.66
N GLU A 9 -7.64 13.71 -15.02
CA GLU A 9 -7.52 12.30 -15.43
C GLU A 9 -8.89 11.59 -15.39
N ALA A 10 -9.65 11.81 -14.33
CA ALA A 10 -11.02 11.32 -14.20
C ALA A 10 -11.95 11.84 -15.29
N ALA A 11 -11.87 13.13 -15.58
CA ALA A 11 -12.66 13.77 -16.62
C ALA A 11 -12.17 13.42 -18.04
N ARG A 12 -10.99 12.76 -18.16
CA ARG A 12 -10.30 12.48 -19.43
C ARG A 12 -10.09 13.73 -20.30
N VAL A 13 -9.79 14.86 -19.65
CA VAL A 13 -9.62 16.16 -20.29
C VAL A 13 -8.18 16.63 -20.10
N SER A 14 -7.52 17.00 -21.20
CA SER A 14 -6.15 17.54 -21.19
C SER A 14 -6.09 19.04 -21.03
N SER A 15 -7.23 19.75 -21.08
CA SER A 15 -7.26 21.22 -21.01
C SER A 15 -7.12 21.73 -19.57
N GLU A 16 -6.63 22.97 -19.42
CA GLU A 16 -6.55 23.63 -18.13
C GLU A 16 -7.91 24.08 -17.56
N ARG A 17 -8.93 24.17 -18.43
CA ARG A 17 -10.31 24.52 -18.06
C ARG A 17 -11.20 23.32 -18.25
N ILE A 18 -11.82 22.84 -17.17
CA ILE A 18 -12.71 21.69 -17.18
C ILE A 18 -14.09 22.17 -16.75
N GLY A 19 -15.12 21.80 -17.52
CA GLY A 19 -16.49 22.04 -17.12
C GLY A 19 -16.92 21.12 -15.98
N VAL A 20 -17.72 21.58 -15.03
CA VAL A 20 -18.24 20.76 -13.93
C VAL A 20 -18.99 19.52 -14.47
N ARG A 21 -19.68 19.64 -15.59
CA ARG A 21 -20.37 18.52 -16.25
C ARG A 21 -19.40 17.46 -16.76
N ASP A 22 -18.21 17.85 -17.23
CA ASP A 22 -17.23 16.91 -17.73
C ASP A 22 -16.58 16.13 -16.59
N ILE A 23 -16.35 16.80 -15.45
CA ILE A 23 -15.89 16.16 -14.21
C ILE A 23 -16.93 15.13 -13.76
N LEU A 24 -18.18 15.55 -13.60
CA LEU A 24 -19.27 14.66 -13.18
C LEU A 24 -19.42 13.47 -14.11
N LYS A 25 -19.42 13.69 -15.43
CA LYS A 25 -19.48 12.62 -16.41
C LYS A 25 -18.29 11.67 -16.33
N GLY A 26 -17.08 12.20 -16.12
CA GLY A 26 -15.86 11.39 -15.96
C GLY A 26 -15.94 10.49 -14.75
N ILE A 27 -16.38 11.03 -13.60
CA ILE A 27 -16.56 10.25 -12.37
C ILE A 27 -17.68 9.20 -12.54
N MET A 28 -18.80 9.59 -13.11
CA MET A 28 -19.95 8.68 -13.35
C MET A 28 -19.65 7.55 -14.33
N THR A 29 -18.72 7.72 -15.24
CA THR A 29 -18.32 6.66 -16.19
C THR A 29 -17.17 5.78 -15.67
N ASN A 30 -16.59 6.13 -14.54
CA ASN A 30 -15.50 5.37 -13.92
C ASN A 30 -16.11 4.29 -13.01
N SER A 31 -15.84 3.03 -13.32
CA SER A 31 -16.33 1.89 -12.53
C SER A 31 -15.51 1.62 -11.25
N ARG A 32 -14.45 2.42 -11.02
CA ARG A 32 -13.58 2.29 -9.84
C ARG A 32 -13.68 3.51 -8.96
N SER A 33 -13.60 3.29 -7.66
CA SER A 33 -13.43 4.35 -6.67
C SER A 33 -12.21 5.20 -6.99
N MET A 34 -12.30 6.50 -6.77
CA MET A 34 -11.23 7.44 -7.02
C MET A 34 -10.73 8.06 -5.73
N VAL A 35 -9.42 8.09 -5.57
CA VAL A 35 -8.77 8.85 -4.51
C VAL A 35 -8.65 10.31 -4.96
N LEU A 36 -9.31 11.22 -4.24
CA LEU A 36 -9.33 12.66 -4.54
C LEU A 36 -8.28 13.44 -3.75
N TYR A 37 -7.90 12.91 -2.61
CA TYR A 37 -7.07 13.63 -1.67
C TYR A 37 -6.19 12.66 -0.89
N SER A 38 -4.91 12.93 -0.89
CA SER A 38 -3.94 12.36 0.02
C SER A 38 -3.21 13.49 0.72
N HIS A 39 -2.90 13.34 1.99
CA HIS A 39 -2.08 14.31 2.69
C HIS A 39 -0.65 14.26 2.16
N GLU A 40 -0.13 15.41 1.70
CA GLU A 40 1.32 15.57 1.60
C GLU A 40 1.92 15.54 3.01
N ARG A 41 2.59 14.44 3.34
CA ARG A 41 3.35 14.38 4.58
C ARG A 41 4.70 15.00 4.38
N VAL A 42 5.04 15.90 5.28
CA VAL A 42 6.46 16.21 5.53
C VAL A 42 7.03 14.99 6.25
N SER A 43 7.63 14.09 5.50
CA SER A 43 8.30 12.93 6.08
C SER A 43 9.74 13.29 6.43
N ASP A 44 10.16 12.94 7.65
CA ASP A 44 11.56 13.04 8.06
C ASP A 44 12.45 12.03 7.31
N LEU A 45 11.85 11.05 6.65
CA LEU A 45 12.53 10.05 5.82
C LEU A 45 12.16 10.24 4.34
N THR A 46 13.18 10.43 3.51
CA THR A 46 13.01 10.48 2.04
C THR A 46 13.71 9.28 1.40
N VAL A 47 12.96 8.44 0.71
CA VAL A 47 13.52 7.36 -0.12
C VAL A 47 13.56 7.84 -1.58
N THR A 48 14.75 7.85 -2.15
CA THR A 48 14.93 8.35 -3.53
C THR A 48 16.13 7.68 -4.21
N ASN A 49 16.18 7.70 -5.52
CA ASN A 49 17.41 7.36 -6.23
C ASN A 49 18.41 8.53 -6.20
N ILE A 50 19.68 8.23 -6.41
CA ILE A 50 20.76 9.19 -6.30
C ILE A 50 20.61 10.36 -7.29
N HIS A 51 20.10 10.08 -8.50
CA HIS A 51 19.90 11.11 -9.53
C HIS A 51 18.85 12.16 -9.10
N ARG A 52 17.77 11.73 -8.45
CA ARG A 52 16.75 12.62 -7.90
C ARG A 52 17.21 13.35 -6.64
N GLY A 53 18.17 12.80 -5.93
CA GLY A 53 18.85 13.44 -4.79
C GLY A 53 19.82 14.56 -5.18
N LYS A 54 20.13 14.73 -6.46
CA LYS A 54 21.05 15.77 -6.93
C LYS A 54 20.53 17.16 -6.57
N GLY A 55 21.38 17.99 -5.93
CA GLY A 55 21.01 19.35 -5.51
C GLY A 55 20.24 19.43 -4.19
N ARG A 56 19.91 18.30 -3.55
CA ARG A 56 19.33 18.25 -2.21
C ARG A 56 20.41 17.91 -1.18
N GLU A 57 20.20 18.32 0.06
CA GLU A 57 21.04 17.98 1.20
C GLU A 57 20.17 17.39 2.30
N PHE A 58 20.70 16.40 3.03
CA PHE A 58 20.01 15.68 4.09
C PHE A 58 20.91 15.67 5.34
N ASP A 59 20.33 15.64 6.52
CA ASP A 59 21.11 15.54 7.76
C ASP A 59 21.88 14.22 7.83
N ALA A 60 21.23 13.12 7.47
CA ALA A 60 21.83 11.80 7.35
C ALA A 60 21.42 11.12 6.03
N VAL A 61 22.30 10.32 5.46
CA VAL A 61 22.04 9.53 4.25
C VAL A 61 22.38 8.08 4.48
N LEU A 62 21.46 7.19 4.16
CA LEU A 62 21.66 5.75 4.12
C LEU A 62 21.87 5.32 2.68
N VAL A 63 23.01 4.69 2.38
CA VAL A 63 23.36 4.26 1.01
C VAL A 63 23.50 2.75 0.98
N GLU A 64 22.90 2.12 -0.05
CA GLU A 64 23.01 0.68 -0.25
C GLU A 64 24.43 0.29 -0.72
N ASN A 65 24.90 -0.87 -0.29
CA ASN A 65 26.30 -1.28 -0.33
C ASN A 65 26.91 -1.44 -1.73
N ASP A 66 26.10 -1.78 -2.73
CA ASP A 66 26.57 -2.12 -4.08
C ASP A 66 27.21 -0.96 -4.84
N ILE A 67 27.03 0.26 -4.34
CA ILE A 67 27.59 1.47 -4.97
C ILE A 67 29.12 1.57 -4.78
N PHE A 68 29.69 0.88 -3.79
CA PHE A 68 31.08 1.13 -3.34
C PHE A 68 32.08 -0.01 -3.65
N LEU A 69 31.66 -1.12 -4.23
CA LEU A 69 32.42 -2.38 -4.12
C LEU A 69 33.20 -2.85 -5.35
N GLU A 70 33.19 -2.14 -6.47
CA GLU A 70 33.92 -2.62 -7.66
C GLU A 70 34.92 -1.59 -8.16
N ASP A 71 36.21 -1.98 -8.19
CA ASP A 71 37.31 -1.15 -8.66
C ASP A 71 37.28 -0.89 -10.19
N GLU A 72 36.41 -1.57 -10.92
CA GLU A 72 36.30 -1.51 -12.39
C GLU A 72 35.05 -0.78 -12.91
N LYS A 73 34.35 0.00 -12.06
CA LYS A 73 33.17 0.72 -12.48
C LYS A 73 33.47 1.83 -13.48
N GLU A 74 32.57 2.00 -14.44
CA GLU A 74 32.63 3.08 -15.41
C GLU A 74 32.63 4.46 -14.72
N LEU A 75 33.24 5.46 -15.34
CA LEU A 75 33.35 6.83 -14.83
C LEU A 75 31.99 7.43 -14.38
N GLU A 76 30.92 7.05 -15.04
CA GLU A 76 29.54 7.51 -14.70
C GLU A 76 29.10 6.97 -13.34
N GLU A 77 29.41 5.73 -12.98
CA GLU A 77 29.06 5.15 -11.68
C GLU A 77 29.84 5.81 -10.54
N HIS A 78 31.12 6.17 -10.79
CA HIS A 78 31.89 6.94 -9.82
C HIS A 78 31.29 8.34 -9.56
N LYS A 79 30.74 9.00 -10.60
CA LYS A 79 30.02 10.27 -10.43
C LYS A 79 28.74 10.10 -9.61
N VAL A 80 28.01 9.00 -9.81
CA VAL A 80 26.82 8.69 -9.02
C VAL A 80 27.19 8.47 -7.56
N CYS A 81 28.25 7.71 -7.28
CA CYS A 81 28.77 7.52 -5.91
C CYS A 81 29.15 8.86 -5.27
N TYR A 82 29.89 9.71 -6.01
CA TYR A 82 30.26 11.04 -5.52
C TYR A 82 29.04 11.89 -5.14
N VAL A 83 27.98 11.86 -5.96
CA VAL A 83 26.74 12.57 -5.62
C VAL A 83 26.13 12.05 -4.32
N ALA A 84 26.06 10.74 -4.12
CA ALA A 84 25.54 10.17 -2.88
C ALA A 84 26.37 10.58 -1.64
N LEU A 85 27.69 10.52 -1.75
CA LEU A 85 28.63 10.86 -0.67
C LEU A 85 28.61 12.34 -0.28
N THR A 86 28.22 13.22 -1.20
CA THR A 86 28.18 14.68 -0.98
C THR A 86 26.82 15.19 -0.55
N ARG A 87 25.81 14.32 -0.36
CA ARG A 87 24.46 14.74 0.08
C ARG A 87 24.28 14.86 1.59
N PRO A 88 24.96 14.05 2.44
CA PRO A 88 24.81 14.18 3.89
C PRO A 88 25.47 15.46 4.40
N LYS A 89 24.79 16.14 5.35
CA LYS A 89 25.34 17.26 6.11
C LYS A 89 26.14 16.81 7.32
N ARG A 90 25.75 15.69 7.93
CA ARG A 90 26.31 15.21 9.19
C ARG A 90 26.80 13.78 9.12
N GLU A 91 25.94 12.86 8.62
CA GLU A 91 26.18 11.42 8.78
C GLU A 91 25.85 10.66 7.50
N ILE A 92 26.70 9.70 7.18
CA ILE A 92 26.42 8.73 6.12
C ILE A 92 26.51 7.31 6.71
N TYR A 93 25.49 6.53 6.42
CA TYR A 93 25.39 5.14 6.82
C TYR A 93 25.41 4.24 5.60
N ARG A 94 26.11 3.14 5.70
CA ARG A 94 26.15 2.11 4.68
C ARG A 94 25.23 0.96 5.10
N ILE A 95 24.27 0.64 4.25
CA ILE A 95 23.37 -0.50 4.48
C ILE A 95 23.92 -1.70 3.73
N ASN A 96 24.19 -2.78 4.45
CA ASN A 96 24.60 -4.05 3.88
C ASN A 96 23.39 -4.96 3.79
N ALA A 97 22.54 -4.73 2.80
CA ALA A 97 21.29 -5.46 2.64
C ALA A 97 21.52 -6.70 1.76
N LYS A 98 21.85 -7.82 2.38
CA LYS A 98 21.49 -9.12 1.77
C LYS A 98 20.05 -9.42 2.16
N ALA A 99 19.14 -9.09 1.27
CA ALA A 99 17.72 -9.37 1.51
C ALA A 99 17.43 -10.83 1.14
N ASP A 100 17.01 -11.64 2.10
CA ASP A 100 16.47 -13.00 1.88
C ASP A 100 15.02 -12.95 1.41
N TYR A 101 14.67 -11.93 0.62
CA TYR A 101 13.31 -11.72 0.11
C TYR A 101 13.15 -12.31 -1.27
N ILE A 102 12.01 -12.93 -1.51
CA ILE A 102 11.56 -13.34 -2.83
C ILE A 102 10.64 -12.24 -3.36
N ARG A 103 10.90 -11.78 -4.58
CA ARG A 103 10.04 -10.81 -5.25
C ARG A 103 9.00 -11.53 -6.09
N ILE A 104 7.76 -11.06 -6.04
CA ILE A 104 6.73 -11.48 -7.00
C ILE A 104 7.07 -10.81 -8.33
N ASP A 105 7.42 -11.60 -9.32
CA ASP A 105 7.77 -11.11 -10.67
C ASP A 105 6.53 -11.16 -11.56
N LYS A 106 5.66 -10.16 -11.42
CA LYS A 106 4.49 -9.97 -12.26
C LYS A 106 4.33 -8.49 -12.57
N GLU A 107 3.99 -8.17 -13.81
CA GLU A 107 3.66 -6.80 -14.22
C GLU A 107 2.55 -6.24 -13.31
N GLY A 108 2.82 -5.07 -12.71
CA GLY A 108 1.92 -4.41 -11.74
C GLY A 108 1.98 -4.95 -10.30
N ASP A 109 2.76 -6.01 -10.04
CA ASP A 109 2.91 -6.55 -8.68
C ASP A 109 4.37 -6.93 -8.43
N ARG A 110 5.09 -6.06 -7.75
CA ARG A 110 6.52 -6.23 -7.43
C ARG A 110 6.78 -6.38 -5.93
N ARG A 111 5.76 -6.76 -5.17
CA ARG A 111 5.92 -6.85 -3.73
C ARG A 111 6.83 -8.01 -3.32
N CYS A 112 7.44 -7.83 -2.16
CA CYS A 112 8.38 -8.78 -1.59
C CYS A 112 7.70 -9.67 -0.54
N PHE A 113 8.19 -10.90 -0.41
CA PHE A 113 7.80 -11.80 0.67
C PHE A 113 9.00 -12.63 1.13
N LYS A 114 8.89 -13.20 2.32
CA LYS A 114 9.86 -14.13 2.87
C LYS A 114 9.17 -15.42 3.31
N ALA A 115 9.87 -16.54 3.10
CA ALA A 115 9.44 -17.84 3.58
C ALA A 115 10.58 -18.51 4.35
N ASP A 116 10.29 -19.03 5.52
CA ASP A 116 11.24 -19.73 6.35
C ASP A 116 10.85 -21.21 6.52
N TYR A 117 11.82 -22.04 6.79
CA TYR A 117 11.58 -23.45 7.08
C TYR A 117 11.02 -23.61 8.50
N VAL A 118 9.87 -24.27 8.60
CA VAL A 118 9.24 -24.63 9.87
C VAL A 118 9.33 -26.15 10.01
N GLY A 119 10.26 -26.65 10.83
CA GLY A 119 10.51 -28.07 10.99
C GLY A 119 11.18 -28.72 9.76
N PHE A 120 11.12 -30.04 9.66
CA PHE A 120 11.73 -30.77 8.54
C PHE A 120 10.95 -30.51 7.23
N ASN A 121 11.60 -29.79 6.30
CA ASN A 121 11.17 -29.60 4.90
C ASN A 121 9.81 -28.90 4.65
N LYS A 122 9.24 -28.17 5.59
CA LYS A 122 8.04 -27.35 5.35
C LYS A 122 8.41 -25.89 5.33
N GLN A 123 8.25 -25.23 4.19
CA GLN A 123 8.32 -23.78 4.11
C GLN A 123 6.98 -23.16 4.49
N ARG A 124 7.04 -21.99 5.18
CA ARG A 124 5.89 -21.14 5.47
C ARG A 124 6.21 -19.70 5.09
N LEU A 125 5.20 -19.01 4.61
CA LEU A 125 5.27 -17.56 4.46
C LEU A 125 5.45 -16.94 5.85
N THR A 126 6.50 -16.17 6.05
CA THR A 126 6.79 -15.51 7.34
C THR A 126 6.60 -14.00 7.26
N TYR A 127 6.89 -13.41 6.11
CA TYR A 127 6.67 -11.99 5.88
C TYR A 127 6.05 -11.75 4.51
N PHE A 128 5.20 -10.72 4.44
CA PHE A 128 4.54 -10.29 3.21
C PHE A 128 4.40 -8.76 3.19
N GLU A 129 4.78 -8.14 2.07
CA GLU A 129 4.73 -6.70 1.90
C GLU A 129 3.29 -6.21 1.67
N VAL A 130 2.89 -5.18 2.41
CA VAL A 130 1.63 -4.45 2.25
C VAL A 130 1.96 -3.10 1.65
N THR A 131 1.31 -2.73 0.53
CA THR A 131 1.77 -1.68 -0.38
C THR A 131 0.85 -0.45 -0.47
N GLY A 132 -0.11 -0.31 0.39
CA GLY A 132 -0.98 0.87 0.43
C GLY A 132 -2.35 0.67 -0.21
N GLU A 133 -2.80 1.63 -1.00
CA GLU A 133 -4.15 1.69 -1.56
C GLU A 133 -4.57 0.42 -2.34
N PRO A 134 -3.73 -0.23 -3.16
CA PRO A 134 -4.12 -1.45 -3.87
C PRO A 134 -4.53 -2.61 -2.96
N ASP A 135 -4.08 -2.59 -1.70
CA ASP A 135 -4.33 -3.69 -0.76
C ASP A 135 -5.63 -3.55 0.03
N ILE A 136 -6.32 -2.43 -0.11
CA ILE A 136 -7.55 -2.14 0.63
C ILE A 136 -8.79 -2.16 -0.28
N ASP A 137 -9.89 -2.68 0.24
CA ASP A 137 -11.21 -2.50 -0.36
C ASP A 137 -11.77 -1.15 0.07
N LEU A 138 -11.59 -0.12 -0.76
CA LEU A 138 -12.01 1.25 -0.49
C LEU A 138 -13.49 1.33 -0.09
N ARG A 139 -14.36 0.51 -0.68
CA ARG A 139 -15.80 0.50 -0.38
C ARG A 139 -16.13 -0.10 0.98
N SER A 140 -15.25 -0.93 1.53
CA SER A 140 -15.47 -1.56 2.83
C SER A 140 -15.52 -0.56 3.99
N PHE A 141 -14.84 0.57 3.87
CA PHE A 141 -14.81 1.63 4.90
C PHE A 141 -16.15 2.34 5.08
N VAL A 142 -17.07 2.21 4.13
CA VAL A 142 -18.41 2.82 4.19
C VAL A 142 -19.43 1.87 4.81
N ARG A 143 -19.22 0.57 4.66
CA ARG A 143 -20.19 -0.46 5.07
C ARG A 143 -20.23 -0.69 6.57
N GLU A 144 -19.15 -0.40 7.27
CA GLU A 144 -19.06 -0.60 8.72
C GLU A 144 -19.61 0.62 9.46
N ASN A 145 -20.56 0.39 10.37
CA ASN A 145 -21.20 1.45 11.13
C ASN A 145 -20.20 2.20 12.02
N GLY A 146 -20.19 3.51 11.91
CA GLY A 146 -19.37 4.39 12.73
C GLY A 146 -17.93 4.61 12.24
N VAL A 147 -17.44 3.82 11.27
CA VAL A 147 -16.06 3.95 10.76
C VAL A 147 -15.78 5.35 10.22
N GLN A 148 -16.70 5.93 9.45
CA GLN A 148 -16.52 7.26 8.89
C GLN A 148 -16.46 8.35 9.97
N LEU A 149 -17.25 8.21 11.02
CA LEU A 149 -17.20 9.12 12.17
C LEU A 149 -15.87 8.97 12.89
N TYR A 150 -15.46 7.74 13.16
CA TYR A 150 -14.19 7.44 13.82
C TYR A 150 -12.99 7.98 13.05
N ILE A 151 -12.91 7.75 11.74
CA ILE A 151 -11.81 8.27 10.90
C ILE A 151 -11.77 9.80 10.96
N ARG A 152 -12.93 10.47 10.86
CA ARG A 152 -13.01 11.91 10.88
C ARG A 152 -12.61 12.52 12.23
N GLU A 153 -13.00 11.89 13.34
CA GLU A 153 -12.69 12.37 14.69
C GLU A 153 -11.23 12.12 15.09
N ASN A 154 -10.58 11.13 14.50
CA ASN A 154 -9.20 10.73 14.81
C ASN A 154 -8.25 10.97 13.64
N TYR A 155 -8.61 11.80 12.68
CA TYR A 155 -7.91 11.96 11.40
C TYR A 155 -6.40 12.18 11.55
N ASP A 156 -5.98 13.14 12.39
CA ASP A 156 -4.57 13.47 12.59
C ASP A 156 -3.81 12.42 13.40
N ASP A 157 -4.52 11.65 14.23
CA ASP A 157 -3.93 10.64 15.11
C ASP A 157 -3.87 9.23 14.49
N LEU A 158 -4.56 8.98 13.39
CA LEU A 158 -4.62 7.66 12.76
C LEU A 158 -3.30 7.26 12.12
N VAL A 159 -2.64 8.22 11.53
CA VAL A 159 -1.41 7.99 10.80
C VAL A 159 -0.30 7.48 11.70
N GLY A 160 0.38 6.40 11.26
CA GLY A 160 1.39 5.72 12.05
C GLY A 160 0.85 4.77 13.11
N LYS A 161 -0.48 4.71 13.34
CA LYS A 161 -1.06 3.71 14.24
C LYS A 161 -0.87 2.30 13.71
N LYS A 162 -0.63 1.38 14.63
CA LYS A 162 -0.45 -0.03 14.33
C LYS A 162 -1.76 -0.69 13.93
N ILE A 163 -1.72 -1.46 12.85
CA ILE A 163 -2.83 -2.24 12.30
C ILE A 163 -2.50 -3.73 12.39
N VAL A 164 -3.52 -4.53 12.53
CA VAL A 164 -3.47 -5.98 12.42
C VAL A 164 -4.48 -6.41 11.35
N LEU A 165 -4.04 -7.24 10.42
CA LEU A 165 -4.96 -7.91 9.51
C LEU A 165 -5.38 -9.24 10.13
N ILE A 166 -6.68 -9.46 10.27
CA ILE A 166 -7.26 -10.69 10.85
C ILE A 166 -8.09 -11.36 9.76
N LYS A 167 -7.79 -12.64 9.50
CA LYS A 167 -8.49 -13.43 8.49
C LYS A 167 -9.99 -13.47 8.77
N ASP A 168 -10.79 -13.06 7.80
CA ASP A 168 -12.25 -13.12 7.92
C ASP A 168 -12.73 -14.56 7.72
N LYS A 169 -13.45 -15.08 8.72
CA LYS A 169 -14.01 -16.43 8.69
C LYS A 169 -15.36 -16.51 7.97
N HIS A 170 -15.91 -15.37 7.58
CA HIS A 170 -17.14 -15.37 6.81
C HIS A 170 -16.90 -15.88 5.39
N LYS A 171 -17.85 -16.65 4.87
CA LYS A 171 -17.79 -17.19 3.53
C LYS A 171 -17.88 -16.05 2.52
N SER A 172 -16.82 -15.81 1.79
CA SER A 172 -16.72 -14.83 0.70
C SER A 172 -16.17 -15.49 -0.56
N GLU A 173 -16.24 -14.80 -1.69
CA GLU A 173 -15.73 -15.28 -2.96
C GLU A 173 -14.22 -15.57 -2.91
N PHE A 174 -13.49 -14.82 -2.08
CA PHE A 174 -12.03 -14.98 -1.86
C PHE A 174 -11.68 -14.72 -0.40
N VAL A 175 -10.48 -15.12 0.02
CA VAL A 175 -10.01 -14.89 1.40
C VAL A 175 -9.73 -13.42 1.60
N ARG A 176 -10.41 -12.80 2.57
CA ARG A 176 -10.24 -11.41 2.97
C ARG A 176 -9.72 -11.32 4.41
N TYR A 177 -9.12 -10.18 4.70
CA TYR A 177 -8.69 -9.85 6.05
C TYR A 177 -9.40 -8.58 6.51
N LYS A 178 -9.83 -8.57 7.76
CA LYS A 178 -10.29 -7.37 8.46
C LYS A 178 -9.10 -6.49 8.77
N ILE A 179 -9.20 -5.21 8.49
CA ILE A 179 -8.24 -4.20 8.88
C ILE A 179 -8.63 -3.72 10.28
N VAL A 180 -7.86 -4.12 11.28
CA VAL A 180 -8.21 -3.92 12.69
C VAL A 180 -7.21 -2.97 13.32
N LEU A 181 -7.72 -1.90 13.95
CA LEU A 181 -6.93 -0.91 14.61
C LEU A 181 -6.63 -1.32 16.05
N GLY A 182 -5.32 -1.42 16.37
CA GLY A 182 -4.80 -1.49 17.73
C GLY A 182 -5.39 -2.55 18.64
N GLU A 183 -5.40 -2.23 19.93
CA GLU A 183 -5.86 -3.11 21.02
C GLU A 183 -7.38 -3.22 21.10
N ASP A 184 -8.11 -2.27 20.56
CA ASP A 184 -9.57 -2.16 20.68
C ASP A 184 -10.34 -3.10 19.74
N ASN A 185 -9.66 -3.85 18.89
CA ASN A 185 -10.25 -4.72 17.86
C ASN A 185 -11.27 -3.98 16.96
N TYR A 186 -11.08 -2.67 16.77
CA TYR A 186 -11.97 -1.87 15.95
C TYR A 186 -11.71 -2.14 14.46
N VAL A 187 -12.72 -2.65 13.76
CA VAL A 187 -12.63 -2.96 12.34
C VAL A 187 -12.85 -1.70 11.53
N LEU A 188 -11.85 -1.29 10.75
CA LEU A 188 -11.92 -0.14 9.86
C LEU A 188 -12.46 -0.51 8.47
N GLY A 189 -12.10 -1.69 7.98
CA GLY A 189 -12.46 -2.15 6.64
C GLY A 189 -11.87 -3.52 6.34
N TYR A 190 -11.71 -3.82 5.06
CA TYR A 190 -11.22 -5.11 4.57
C TYR A 190 -10.14 -4.95 3.52
N THR A 191 -9.32 -5.99 3.35
CA THR A 191 -8.36 -6.07 2.25
C THR A 191 -9.07 -6.31 0.91
N SER A 192 -8.41 -5.84 -0.16
CA SER A 192 -8.89 -5.93 -1.54
C SER A 192 -8.74 -7.35 -2.14
N LYS A 193 -9.29 -7.52 -3.34
CA LYS A 193 -9.05 -8.70 -4.17
C LYS A 193 -7.60 -8.74 -4.68
N GLU A 194 -7.02 -7.60 -4.95
CA GLU A 194 -5.62 -7.46 -5.36
C GLU A 194 -4.66 -7.97 -4.28
N PHE A 195 -4.93 -7.66 -3.02
CA PHE A 195 -4.19 -8.23 -1.89
C PHE A 195 -4.27 -9.76 -1.87
N TYR A 196 -5.48 -10.31 -1.99
CA TYR A 196 -5.71 -11.76 -2.03
C TYR A 196 -4.95 -12.42 -3.18
N GLU A 197 -5.02 -11.86 -4.39
CA GLU A 197 -4.35 -12.41 -5.56
C GLU A 197 -2.83 -12.41 -5.39
N SER A 198 -2.27 -11.34 -4.83
CA SER A 198 -0.84 -11.22 -4.55
C SER A 198 -0.39 -12.19 -3.48
N LEU A 199 -1.12 -12.29 -2.38
CA LEU A 199 -0.86 -13.26 -1.32
C LEU A 199 -0.95 -14.70 -1.84
N SER A 200 -1.93 -15.00 -2.67
CA SER A 200 -2.08 -16.31 -3.29
C SER A 200 -0.87 -16.67 -4.15
N ARG A 201 -0.36 -15.73 -4.95
CA ARG A 201 0.89 -15.94 -5.74
C ARG A 201 2.08 -16.23 -4.86
N ALA A 202 2.26 -15.50 -3.77
CA ALA A 202 3.33 -15.77 -2.81
C ALA A 202 3.20 -17.18 -2.21
N LEU A 203 2.01 -17.58 -1.78
CA LEU A 203 1.73 -18.88 -1.22
C LEU A 203 1.97 -20.01 -2.24
N HIS A 204 1.56 -19.84 -3.51
CA HIS A 204 1.88 -20.81 -4.56
C HIS A 204 3.39 -21.01 -4.72
N THR A 205 4.16 -19.92 -4.67
CA THR A 205 5.63 -19.98 -4.75
C THR A 205 6.22 -20.70 -3.53
N VAL A 206 5.77 -20.35 -2.32
CA VAL A 206 6.25 -20.95 -1.06
C VAL A 206 5.98 -22.45 -1.02
N TYR A 207 4.77 -22.86 -1.42
CA TYR A 207 4.37 -24.27 -1.41
C TYR A 207 4.73 -25.04 -2.70
N LYS A 208 5.39 -24.37 -3.66
CA LYS A 208 5.76 -24.95 -4.96
C LYS A 208 4.57 -25.56 -5.70
N LEU A 209 3.42 -24.93 -5.61
CA LEU A 209 2.20 -25.38 -6.26
C LEU A 209 2.05 -24.76 -7.65
N PRO A 210 1.43 -25.46 -8.61
CA PRO A 210 1.05 -24.87 -9.89
C PRO A 210 0.13 -23.65 -9.67
N SER A 211 0.29 -22.62 -10.49
CA SER A 211 -0.50 -21.36 -10.38
C SER A 211 -2.02 -21.55 -10.48
N ARG A 212 -2.47 -22.69 -11.02
CA ARG A 212 -3.90 -23.05 -11.14
C ARG A 212 -4.41 -23.93 -10.00
N ALA A 213 -3.54 -24.34 -9.07
CA ALA A 213 -3.98 -25.15 -7.93
C ALA A 213 -4.79 -24.28 -6.98
N GLU A 214 -5.93 -24.79 -6.50
CA GLU A 214 -6.69 -24.13 -5.47
C GLU A 214 -5.95 -24.21 -4.13
N LEU A 215 -5.86 -23.07 -3.45
CA LEU A 215 -5.33 -22.99 -2.09
C LEU A 215 -6.46 -23.17 -1.07
N TYR A 216 -6.26 -24.12 -0.17
CA TYR A 216 -7.22 -24.29 0.93
C TYR A 216 -7.18 -23.11 1.90
N PHE A 217 -8.32 -22.77 2.48
CA PHE A 217 -8.48 -21.65 3.39
C PHE A 217 -7.50 -21.69 4.59
N ASN A 218 -7.16 -22.86 5.09
CA ASN A 218 -6.22 -23.05 6.20
C ASN A 218 -4.74 -22.81 5.86
N VAL A 219 -4.41 -22.68 4.59
CA VAL A 219 -3.05 -22.36 4.11
C VAL A 219 -2.73 -20.88 4.31
N TYR A 220 -3.76 -20.04 4.27
CA TYR A 220 -3.61 -18.60 4.48
C TYR A 220 -3.34 -18.29 5.96
N PRO A 221 -2.42 -17.36 6.27
CA PRO A 221 -2.19 -16.92 7.64
C PRO A 221 -3.47 -16.48 8.36
N GLU A 222 -3.56 -16.72 9.67
CA GLU A 222 -4.71 -16.26 10.48
C GLU A 222 -4.66 -14.74 10.67
N ARG A 223 -3.43 -14.19 10.76
CA ARG A 223 -3.25 -12.75 10.93
C ARG A 223 -1.92 -12.27 10.38
N PHE A 224 -1.84 -10.94 10.13
CA PHE A 224 -0.62 -10.23 9.82
C PHE A 224 -0.43 -9.09 10.80
N THR A 225 0.79 -8.92 11.29
CA THR A 225 1.20 -7.85 12.21
C THR A 225 2.28 -6.97 11.57
N ASP A 226 2.74 -5.94 12.28
CA ASP A 226 3.75 -4.99 11.81
C ASP A 226 3.33 -4.20 10.55
N ILE A 227 2.07 -3.78 10.57
CA ILE A 227 1.43 -2.94 9.56
C ILE A 227 1.03 -1.64 10.25
N TYR A 228 1.09 -0.55 9.51
CA TYR A 228 0.77 0.78 10.02
C TYR A 228 -0.17 1.51 9.07
N VAL A 229 -0.98 2.40 9.62
CA VAL A 229 -1.72 3.36 8.79
C VAL A 229 -0.71 4.27 8.11
N ASP A 230 -0.72 4.27 6.80
CA ASP A 230 0.13 5.14 5.99
C ASP A 230 -0.50 6.51 5.80
N ASP A 231 -1.73 6.57 5.35
CA ASP A 231 -2.44 7.81 5.10
C ASP A 231 -3.95 7.69 5.30
N VAL A 232 -4.62 8.83 5.45
CA VAL A 232 -6.08 8.94 5.36
C VAL A 232 -6.41 9.64 4.05
N ILE A 233 -7.11 8.94 3.18
CA ILE A 233 -7.45 9.40 1.84
C ILE A 233 -8.95 9.67 1.71
N SER A 234 -9.30 10.64 0.88
CA SER A 234 -10.69 10.90 0.49
C SER A 234 -11.00 10.19 -0.81
N VAL A 235 -12.09 9.45 -0.80
CA VAL A 235 -12.53 8.62 -1.93
C VAL A 235 -13.86 9.15 -2.45
N ILE A 236 -14.07 9.08 -3.76
CA ILE A 236 -15.35 9.34 -4.41
C ILE A 236 -15.73 8.17 -5.31
N ASP A 237 -16.98 7.75 -5.23
CA ASP A 237 -17.52 6.69 -6.10
C ASP A 237 -19.04 6.82 -6.23
N GLN A 238 -19.60 6.10 -7.20
CA GLN A 238 -21.02 5.79 -7.24
C GLN A 238 -21.29 4.59 -6.35
N LEU A 239 -22.06 4.78 -5.29
CA LEU A 239 -22.54 3.69 -4.46
C LEU A 239 -24.05 3.59 -4.61
N ASP A 240 -24.53 2.37 -4.74
CA ASP A 240 -25.96 2.10 -4.69
C ASP A 240 -26.49 2.52 -3.31
N GLY A 241 -27.54 3.32 -3.27
CA GLY A 241 -28.12 3.86 -2.04
C GLY A 241 -28.53 2.80 -1.01
N SER A 242 -28.59 1.52 -1.40
CA SER A 242 -28.78 0.39 -0.51
C SER A 242 -27.56 0.03 0.32
N GLU A 243 -26.36 0.44 -0.10
CA GLU A 243 -25.09 0.13 0.57
C GLU A 243 -24.74 1.11 1.70
N MET A 244 -25.48 2.22 1.82
CA MET A 244 -25.14 3.31 2.70
C MET A 244 -26.32 3.87 3.48
N GLY A 245 -26.19 3.95 4.79
CA GLY A 245 -27.01 4.81 5.61
C GLY A 245 -26.68 6.32 5.50
N VAL A 246 -26.08 6.78 4.40
CA VAL A 246 -25.59 8.16 4.22
C VAL A 246 -26.46 8.91 3.22
N LYS A 247 -26.78 10.16 3.53
CA LYS A 247 -27.47 11.05 2.60
C LYS A 247 -26.58 11.34 1.40
N THR A 248 -27.01 10.94 0.23
CA THR A 248 -26.29 11.12 -1.03
C THR A 248 -26.64 12.45 -1.67
N PHE A 249 -25.63 13.15 -2.20
CA PHE A 249 -25.82 14.22 -3.17
C PHE A 249 -25.89 13.59 -4.58
N GLY A 250 -27.08 13.24 -5.03
CA GLY A 250 -27.24 12.45 -6.25
C GLY A 250 -26.75 11.02 -6.05
N GLU A 251 -26.19 10.43 -7.10
CA GLU A 251 -25.64 9.06 -7.11
C GLU A 251 -24.16 8.99 -6.66
N MET A 252 -23.56 10.13 -6.30
CA MET A 252 -22.14 10.20 -5.93
C MET A 252 -21.97 10.42 -4.44
N VAL A 253 -21.01 9.70 -3.88
CA VAL A 253 -20.70 9.72 -2.47
C VAL A 253 -19.20 9.89 -2.25
N THR A 254 -18.85 10.65 -1.23
CA THR A 254 -17.47 10.78 -0.76
C THR A 254 -17.35 10.21 0.64
N TRP A 255 -16.23 9.54 0.90
CA TRP A 255 -15.89 9.02 2.22
C TRP A 255 -14.39 9.01 2.44
N ASN A 256 -13.97 8.73 3.66
CA ASN A 256 -12.57 8.57 4.00
C ASN A 256 -12.21 7.09 4.13
N ALA A 257 -11.03 6.74 3.67
CA ALA A 257 -10.41 5.43 3.88
C ALA A 257 -9.00 5.61 4.43
N VAL A 258 -8.44 4.59 5.04
CA VAL A 258 -7.03 4.58 5.45
C VAL A 258 -6.23 3.71 4.51
N THR A 259 -5.07 4.16 4.07
CA THR A 259 -4.09 3.31 3.43
C THR A 259 -3.19 2.66 4.47
N ILE A 260 -2.69 1.47 4.19
CA ILE A 260 -1.89 0.69 5.12
C ILE A 260 -0.61 0.20 4.45
N VAL A 261 0.51 0.29 5.17
CA VAL A 261 1.80 -0.18 4.65
C VAL A 261 2.56 -0.95 5.72
N GLY A 262 3.41 -1.86 5.29
CA GLY A 262 4.31 -2.56 6.18
C GLY A 262 4.93 -3.79 5.56
N TYR A 263 6.02 -4.24 6.17
CA TYR A 263 6.56 -5.56 5.91
C TYR A 263 6.02 -6.51 6.98
N SER A 264 4.84 -7.00 6.70
CA SER A 264 4.00 -7.66 7.68
C SER A 264 4.47 -9.08 8.02
N LYS A 265 4.41 -9.42 9.31
CA LYS A 265 4.69 -10.77 9.81
C LYS A 265 3.43 -11.62 9.75
N ALA A 266 3.54 -12.78 9.09
CA ALA A 266 2.45 -13.75 8.97
C ALA A 266 2.39 -14.67 10.19
N GLU A 267 1.20 -14.84 10.77
CA GLU A 267 0.91 -15.73 11.92
C GLU A 267 -0.20 -16.73 11.52
N TYR A 268 -0.06 -18.00 11.94
CA TYR A 268 -0.94 -19.10 11.57
C TYR A 268 -1.68 -19.68 12.75
#